data_2008e9b4fc8fb85fbf412f24c61c2517
#
_entry.id   2008e9b4fc8fb85fbf412f24c61c2517
#
_cell.length_a   1.000
_cell.length_b   1.000
_cell.length_c   1.000
_cell.angle_alpha   90.00
_cell.angle_beta   90.00
_cell.angle_gamma   90.00
#
_symmetry.space_group_name_H-M   'P 1'
#
loop_
_entity.id
_entity.type
_entity.pdbx_description
1 polymer ?
#
loop_
_entity_poly.entity_id
_entity_poly.type
_entity_poly.pdbx_seq_one_letter_code
_entity_poly.pdbx_strand_id
1 'polypeptide(L)'
;MTGPLKQEIQKTQPENLLIMSILTRRNFLGSVAAAGGLAALHKVVGAEGPDRSKSDPGPANPMLDGQNPDSIWPPSTDSKSLVQNFKYPFSFANKRTYEGGWSREVTVRELPVSKTLAGVNMRLTAGGFRELHWHTAGEWAIMLYGNARITAVDLDGKSFVADVGKDDLWFFPSGIPHSIQGLNPDGCEFMLVFDDGNFSESETVLLSDAISHLPPEVLAKNFAVDQEALRNVPKEELFIFQADLPGSLEADQKAAAGTRGKSPQNFAFRTMQMPPTKKTKGGEVRVVDSSNFKVSTTAMALVTVHPGGLRELHWHPNADEWQFYISGKGRMTVVDTGNKARTMDFQEGDVGYVQKTLLHYIDNIGDTDLVFLEMFGKVNRFQDLSFSEWLAHTPAEAVMAHLRIDKATFDAIPKDGGVVMPL
;
A
#
# COMPACT_ATOMS: atom_id res chain seq x y z
N MET A 1 -50.55 -46.41 -27.37
CA MET A 1 -49.87 -47.01 -28.52
C MET A 1 -48.66 -46.12 -28.75
N THR A 2 -47.65 -46.62 -28.55
CA THR A 2 -46.39 -47.18 -28.88
C THR A 2 -45.26 -46.66 -28.05
N GLY A 3 -44.57 -47.54 -27.50
CA GLY A 3 -43.61 -47.46 -26.44
C GLY A 3 -42.15 -47.06 -26.83
N PRO A 4 -41.22 -47.07 -25.87
CA PRO A 4 -39.93 -46.46 -25.99
C PRO A 4 -38.87 -47.43 -26.50
N LEU A 5 -37.96 -46.91 -27.36
CA LEU A 5 -36.76 -47.60 -27.82
C LEU A 5 -35.64 -47.40 -26.74
N LYS A 6 -35.20 -48.52 -26.21
CA LYS A 6 -33.95 -48.66 -25.44
C LYS A 6 -32.77 -48.64 -26.41
N GLN A 7 -31.77 -47.81 -26.17
CA GLN A 7 -30.43 -47.99 -26.72
C GLN A 7 -29.47 -48.39 -25.62
N GLU A 8 -28.86 -49.57 -25.80
CA GLU A 8 -27.79 -50.13 -25.02
C GLU A 8 -26.52 -49.29 -25.11
N ILE A 9 -25.96 -49.01 -23.94
CA ILE A 9 -24.61 -48.44 -23.84
C ILE A 9 -23.65 -49.60 -23.62
N GLN A 10 -22.83 -49.88 -24.62
CA GLN A 10 -21.66 -50.77 -24.52
C GLN A 10 -20.63 -50.16 -23.59
N LYS A 11 -20.28 -50.91 -22.55
CA LYS A 11 -19.14 -50.73 -21.67
C LYS A 11 -17.85 -51.11 -22.46
N THR A 12 -16.99 -50.18 -22.75
CA THR A 12 -15.58 -50.42 -23.04
C THR A 12 -14.76 -49.99 -21.86
N GLN A 13 -14.06 -50.90 -21.25
CA GLN A 13 -13.04 -50.64 -20.22
C GLN A 13 -11.84 -50.01 -20.83
N PRO A 14 -11.16 -49.05 -20.13
CA PRO A 14 -9.80 -48.68 -20.45
C PRO A 14 -8.84 -49.45 -19.55
N GLU A 15 -8.24 -50.49 -20.06
CA GLU A 15 -6.93 -50.95 -19.57
C GLU A 15 -5.84 -50.07 -20.19
N ASN A 16 -4.89 -49.65 -19.36
CA ASN A 16 -3.65 -48.93 -19.62
C ASN A 16 -3.63 -47.46 -19.20
N LEU A 17 -3.68 -47.24 -17.89
CA LEU A 17 -3.07 -46.04 -17.25
C LEU A 17 -2.62 -46.40 -15.83
N LEU A 18 -1.62 -47.24 -15.75
CA LEU A 18 -0.95 -47.50 -14.47
C LEU A 18 0.52 -47.76 -14.75
N ILE A 19 1.33 -46.72 -14.90
CA ILE A 19 2.76 -46.68 -14.59
C ILE A 19 3.20 -45.22 -14.82
N MET A 20 2.84 -44.31 -13.89
CA MET A 20 3.58 -43.09 -13.62
C MET A 20 3.13 -42.48 -12.30
N SER A 21 3.29 -43.23 -11.24
CA SER A 21 3.31 -42.66 -9.88
C SER A 21 4.23 -43.55 -9.07
N ILE A 22 5.27 -43.02 -8.64
CA ILE A 22 6.27 -43.41 -7.65
C ILE A 22 7.67 -43.12 -8.24
N LEU A 23 7.96 -41.84 -8.41
CA LEU A 23 9.31 -41.34 -8.23
C LEU A 23 9.28 -40.50 -6.96
N THR A 24 9.38 -41.20 -5.84
CA THR A 24 9.66 -40.57 -4.54
C THR A 24 11.00 -39.85 -4.63
N ARG A 25 11.05 -38.67 -4.03
CA ARG A 25 12.22 -37.78 -3.90
C ARG A 25 13.54 -38.46 -3.42
N ARG A 26 13.54 -39.78 -3.20
CA ARG A 26 14.68 -40.55 -2.75
C ARG A 26 15.58 -41.08 -3.86
N ASN A 27 15.13 -41.12 -5.11
CA ASN A 27 15.91 -41.70 -6.23
C ASN A 27 16.60 -40.67 -7.13
N PHE A 28 16.50 -39.36 -6.81
CA PHE A 28 17.24 -38.32 -7.55
C PHE A 28 18.63 -38.01 -6.98
N LEU A 29 18.98 -38.63 -5.85
CA LEU A 29 20.31 -38.46 -5.20
C LEU A 29 21.31 -39.57 -5.52
N GLY A 30 20.96 -40.50 -6.40
CA GLY A 30 21.79 -41.68 -6.66
C GLY A 30 22.60 -41.69 -7.99
N SER A 31 22.51 -40.67 -8.84
CA SER A 31 23.07 -40.77 -10.21
C SER A 31 23.95 -39.59 -10.63
N VAL A 32 24.51 -38.82 -9.73
CA VAL A 32 25.56 -37.82 -10.01
C VAL A 32 26.74 -38.04 -9.05
N ALA A 33 27.38 -39.17 -9.18
CA ALA A 33 28.65 -39.44 -8.53
C ALA A 33 29.63 -39.86 -9.61
N ALA A 34 30.15 -38.90 -10.36
CA ALA A 34 31.48 -39.00 -11.02
C ALA A 34 31.90 -37.63 -11.56
N ALA A 35 33.01 -37.19 -11.00
CA ALA A 35 33.90 -36.14 -11.51
C ALA A 35 33.65 -34.68 -11.10
N GLY A 36 34.36 -34.28 -10.07
CA GLY A 36 35.08 -32.98 -10.10
C GLY A 36 34.27 -31.69 -9.86
N GLY A 37 33.21 -31.68 -9.04
CA GLY A 37 32.46 -30.47 -8.85
C GLY A 37 31.82 -30.26 -7.44
N LEU A 38 32.20 -31.07 -6.47
CA LEU A 38 31.55 -31.09 -5.14
C LEU A 38 32.01 -29.98 -4.15
N ALA A 39 32.89 -29.09 -4.57
CA ALA A 39 33.37 -28.00 -3.72
C ALA A 39 32.59 -26.67 -3.87
N ALA A 40 31.67 -26.56 -4.85
CA ALA A 40 30.93 -25.33 -5.10
C ALA A 40 29.46 -25.34 -4.64
N LEU A 41 28.90 -26.50 -4.27
CA LEU A 41 27.50 -26.63 -3.85
C LEU A 41 27.28 -26.55 -2.32
N HIS A 42 28.34 -26.46 -1.53
CA HIS A 42 28.27 -26.31 -0.07
C HIS A 42 28.41 -24.86 0.42
N LYS A 43 28.42 -23.88 -0.47
CA LYS A 43 28.52 -22.45 -0.10
C LYS A 43 27.32 -21.60 -0.49
N VAL A 44 26.19 -22.20 -0.79
CA VAL A 44 24.91 -21.50 -0.97
C VAL A 44 23.88 -21.94 0.09
N VAL A 45 24.33 -22.39 1.24
CA VAL A 45 23.54 -22.23 2.46
C VAL A 45 23.82 -20.80 2.88
N GLY A 46 22.85 -19.94 2.68
CA GLY A 46 22.97 -18.50 2.84
C GLY A 46 23.77 -18.15 4.09
N ALA A 47 24.70 -17.24 3.94
CA ALA A 47 25.20 -16.50 5.07
C ALA A 47 23.94 -15.92 5.74
N GLU A 48 23.61 -16.43 6.94
CA GLU A 48 22.65 -15.76 7.80
C GLU A 48 23.14 -14.32 7.90
N GLY A 49 22.34 -13.37 7.39
CA GLY A 49 22.66 -11.98 7.61
C GLY A 49 22.71 -11.76 9.13
N PRO A 50 23.54 -10.85 9.64
CA PRO A 50 23.73 -10.62 11.07
C PRO A 50 22.42 -10.32 11.81
N ASP A 51 21.35 -10.05 11.10
CA ASP A 51 20.07 -9.58 11.65
C ASP A 51 18.96 -10.65 11.66
N ARG A 52 19.24 -11.89 11.23
CA ARG A 52 18.23 -12.95 11.28
C ARG A 52 18.15 -13.58 12.67
N SER A 53 16.92 -13.80 13.12
CA SER A 53 16.65 -14.58 14.32
C SER A 53 17.22 -16.00 14.16
N LYS A 54 17.82 -16.53 15.24
CA LYS A 54 18.35 -17.91 15.26
C LYS A 54 17.25 -18.98 15.04
N SER A 55 15.99 -18.63 15.26
CA SER A 55 14.84 -19.50 14.99
C SER A 55 14.35 -19.41 13.55
N ASP A 56 14.83 -18.44 12.77
CA ASP A 56 14.52 -18.35 11.36
C ASP A 56 15.25 -19.49 10.61
N PRO A 57 14.53 -20.43 9.97
CA PRO A 57 15.17 -21.54 9.27
C PRO A 57 15.94 -21.10 8.01
N GLY A 58 15.94 -19.81 7.71
CA GLY A 58 16.60 -19.23 6.56
C GLY A 58 15.76 -19.31 5.28
N PRO A 59 16.31 -18.77 4.19
CA PRO A 59 15.58 -18.60 2.94
C PRO A 59 15.30 -19.93 2.24
N ALA A 60 14.06 -20.15 1.87
CA ALA A 60 13.67 -21.24 0.98
C ALA A 60 13.97 -20.91 -0.50
N ASN A 61 13.98 -19.65 -0.85
CA ASN A 61 14.33 -19.14 -2.17
C ASN A 61 15.09 -17.81 -2.00
N PRO A 62 16.42 -17.77 -2.22
CA PRO A 62 17.25 -16.59 -1.94
C PRO A 62 16.81 -15.32 -2.68
N MET A 63 16.23 -15.46 -3.88
CA MET A 63 15.75 -14.32 -4.64
C MET A 63 14.46 -13.75 -4.03
N LEU A 64 13.51 -14.62 -3.68
CA LEU A 64 12.27 -14.21 -3.03
C LEU A 64 12.51 -13.72 -1.60
N ASP A 65 13.41 -14.36 -0.88
CA ASP A 65 13.77 -13.96 0.48
C ASP A 65 14.49 -12.62 0.51
N GLY A 66 15.29 -12.30 -0.51
CA GLY A 66 15.87 -10.97 -0.66
C GLY A 66 14.82 -9.88 -0.88
N GLN A 67 13.67 -10.24 -1.46
CA GLN A 67 12.52 -9.33 -1.65
C GLN A 67 11.55 -9.36 -0.47
N ASN A 68 11.48 -10.47 0.26
CA ASN A 68 10.54 -10.69 1.36
C ASN A 68 11.23 -11.41 2.52
N PRO A 69 12.23 -10.82 3.15
CA PRO A 69 12.90 -11.43 4.28
C PRO A 69 11.87 -11.71 5.40
N ASP A 70 11.98 -12.89 5.99
CA ASP A 70 11.17 -13.36 7.13
C ASP A 70 9.63 -13.34 6.95
N SER A 71 9.14 -13.19 5.73
CA SER A 71 7.69 -13.13 5.50
C SER A 71 6.96 -14.47 5.65
N ILE A 72 7.70 -15.59 5.65
CA ILE A 72 7.12 -16.95 5.69
C ILE A 72 7.34 -17.59 7.05
N TRP A 73 8.48 -17.32 7.70
CA TRP A 73 8.90 -17.98 8.93
C TRP A 73 8.80 -17.04 10.12
N PRO A 74 8.11 -17.45 11.19
CA PRO A 74 8.08 -16.64 12.40
C PRO A 74 9.42 -16.73 13.13
N PRO A 75 9.88 -15.64 13.77
CA PRO A 75 11.02 -15.68 14.69
C PRO A 75 10.67 -16.42 15.99
N SER A 76 11.68 -16.65 16.81
CA SER A 76 11.53 -17.41 18.07
C SER A 76 10.56 -16.80 19.09
N THR A 77 10.27 -15.53 18.95
CA THR A 77 9.33 -14.80 19.80
C THR A 77 7.86 -15.07 19.49
N ASP A 78 7.58 -15.63 18.32
CA ASP A 78 6.20 -15.90 17.92
C ASP A 78 5.59 -17.08 18.70
N SER A 79 4.30 -16.98 18.93
CA SER A 79 3.53 -18.06 19.53
C SER A 79 3.29 -19.19 18.52
N LYS A 80 2.77 -20.34 19.02
CA LYS A 80 2.38 -21.48 18.16
C LYS A 80 1.27 -21.15 17.17
N SER A 81 0.41 -20.18 17.50
CA SER A 81 -0.64 -19.66 16.64
C SER A 81 -0.22 -18.31 16.11
N LEU A 82 0.01 -18.23 14.82
CA LEU A 82 0.45 -17.00 14.18
C LEU A 82 -0.72 -16.03 13.92
N VAL A 83 -0.41 -14.73 13.97
CA VAL A 83 -1.25 -13.69 13.39
C VAL A 83 -1.34 -13.93 11.88
N GLN A 84 -2.47 -13.59 11.26
CA GLN A 84 -2.62 -13.66 9.80
C GLN A 84 -1.50 -12.89 9.11
N ASN A 85 -1.09 -13.32 7.90
CA ASN A 85 -0.11 -12.58 7.12
C ASN A 85 -0.56 -11.13 6.92
N PHE A 86 0.32 -10.19 7.28
CA PHE A 86 0.07 -8.75 7.24
C PHE A 86 1.08 -7.99 6.35
N LYS A 87 1.81 -8.70 5.49
CA LYS A 87 2.78 -8.14 4.55
C LYS A 87 2.49 -8.57 3.13
N TYR A 88 2.64 -7.63 2.17
CA TYR A 88 2.65 -7.93 0.75
C TYR A 88 3.55 -6.94 -0.02
N PRO A 89 4.53 -7.40 -0.81
CA PRO A 89 5.38 -6.51 -1.60
C PRO A 89 4.71 -6.14 -2.93
N PHE A 90 4.74 -4.87 -3.29
CA PHE A 90 4.24 -4.41 -4.59
C PHE A 90 4.96 -5.06 -5.79
N SER A 91 6.19 -5.54 -5.60
CA SER A 91 6.92 -6.28 -6.64
C SER A 91 6.21 -7.54 -7.12
N PHE A 92 5.31 -8.11 -6.32
CA PHE A 92 4.50 -9.28 -6.67
C PHE A 92 3.13 -8.92 -7.25
N ALA A 93 2.71 -7.68 -7.13
CA ALA A 93 1.45 -7.24 -7.69
C ALA A 93 1.50 -7.22 -9.22
N ASN A 94 0.38 -7.61 -9.84
CA ASN A 94 0.26 -7.55 -11.30
C ASN A 94 0.42 -6.11 -11.78
N LYS A 95 1.39 -5.89 -12.68
CA LYS A 95 1.63 -4.57 -13.27
C LYS A 95 0.94 -4.48 -14.63
N ARG A 96 -0.05 -3.61 -14.73
CA ARG A 96 -0.72 -3.25 -15.99
C ARG A 96 0.06 -2.12 -16.64
N THR A 97 0.50 -2.30 -17.89
CA THR A 97 1.32 -1.34 -18.63
C THR A 97 0.52 -0.76 -19.80
N TYR A 98 0.58 0.56 -19.94
CA TYR A 98 -0.10 1.37 -20.94
C TYR A 98 0.90 2.29 -21.64
N GLU A 99 0.49 2.99 -22.70
CA GLU A 99 1.35 3.91 -23.42
C GLU A 99 1.90 5.05 -22.53
N GLY A 100 1.06 5.64 -21.69
CA GLY A 100 1.40 6.76 -20.81
C GLY A 100 1.98 6.36 -19.45
N GLY A 101 2.16 5.06 -19.14
CA GLY A 101 2.66 4.63 -17.85
C GLY A 101 2.22 3.23 -17.44
N TRP A 102 2.19 2.99 -16.13
CA TRP A 102 1.73 1.70 -15.58
C TRP A 102 1.09 1.89 -14.20
N SER A 103 0.29 0.90 -13.80
CA SER A 103 -0.25 0.77 -12.46
C SER A 103 -0.15 -0.65 -11.92
N ARG A 104 -0.17 -0.79 -10.59
CA ARG A 104 -0.29 -2.05 -9.87
C ARG A 104 -1.00 -1.82 -8.56
N GLU A 105 -1.80 -2.78 -8.11
CA GLU A 105 -2.64 -2.64 -6.92
C GLU A 105 -2.36 -3.74 -5.89
N VAL A 106 -2.51 -3.39 -4.61
CA VAL A 106 -2.54 -4.33 -3.47
C VAL A 106 -3.82 -4.06 -2.70
N THR A 107 -4.75 -4.99 -2.79
CA THR A 107 -6.10 -4.91 -2.23
C THR A 107 -6.34 -6.08 -1.27
N VAL A 108 -7.55 -6.26 -0.81
CA VAL A 108 -7.93 -7.44 -0.01
C VAL A 108 -7.68 -8.77 -0.76
N ARG A 109 -7.54 -8.75 -2.09
CA ARG A 109 -7.25 -9.94 -2.90
C ARG A 109 -5.81 -10.40 -2.72
N GLU A 110 -4.86 -9.47 -2.72
CA GLU A 110 -3.43 -9.71 -2.53
C GLU A 110 -3.08 -9.84 -1.05
N LEU A 111 -3.70 -9.01 -0.20
CA LEU A 111 -3.49 -8.97 1.24
C LEU A 111 -4.84 -9.12 1.99
N PRO A 112 -5.32 -10.33 2.26
CA PRO A 112 -6.67 -10.58 2.78
C PRO A 112 -7.01 -9.95 4.13
N VAL A 113 -6.01 -9.52 4.90
CA VAL A 113 -6.20 -8.78 6.15
C VAL A 113 -6.56 -7.31 5.89
N SER A 114 -6.21 -6.75 4.74
CA SER A 114 -6.39 -5.34 4.35
C SER A 114 -7.84 -5.05 3.92
N LYS A 115 -8.78 -5.08 4.87
CA LYS A 115 -10.21 -4.98 4.59
C LYS A 115 -10.73 -3.56 4.43
N THR A 116 -10.04 -2.58 4.99
CA THR A 116 -10.51 -1.20 5.06
C THR A 116 -9.72 -0.24 4.18
N LEU A 117 -8.57 -0.66 3.67
CA LEU A 117 -7.69 0.15 2.84
C LEU A 117 -7.10 -0.70 1.71
N ALA A 118 -6.89 -0.07 0.56
CA ALA A 118 -6.19 -0.65 -0.58
C ALA A 118 -5.16 0.34 -1.12
N GLY A 119 -4.06 -0.16 -1.67
CA GLY A 119 -3.01 0.66 -2.24
C GLY A 119 -2.85 0.47 -3.75
N VAL A 120 -2.55 1.55 -4.47
CA VAL A 120 -2.19 1.53 -5.89
C VAL A 120 -0.89 2.30 -6.08
N ASN A 121 0.10 1.66 -6.67
CA ASN A 121 1.32 2.32 -7.10
C ASN A 121 1.23 2.60 -8.61
N MET A 122 1.36 3.86 -8.99
CA MET A 122 1.22 4.31 -10.37
C MET A 122 2.41 5.13 -10.83
N ARG A 123 2.83 4.90 -12.08
CA ARG A 123 3.86 5.64 -12.79
C ARG A 123 3.26 6.24 -14.06
N LEU A 124 3.43 7.55 -14.25
CA LEU A 124 3.09 8.24 -15.48
C LEU A 124 4.37 8.80 -16.10
N THR A 125 4.53 8.65 -17.42
CA THR A 125 5.59 9.29 -18.20
C THR A 125 5.34 10.81 -18.28
N ALA A 126 6.29 11.59 -18.79
CA ALA A 126 6.03 12.98 -19.11
C ALA A 126 4.96 13.06 -20.22
N GLY A 127 3.82 13.70 -19.94
CA GLY A 127 2.62 13.68 -20.77
C GLY A 127 1.68 12.49 -20.53
N GLY A 128 2.13 11.43 -19.85
CA GLY A 128 1.28 10.32 -19.45
C GLY A 128 0.10 10.81 -18.61
N PHE A 129 -1.09 10.37 -18.96
CA PHE A 129 -2.33 10.91 -18.42
C PHE A 129 -3.21 9.80 -17.85
N ARG A 130 -3.42 9.80 -16.52
CA ARG A 130 -4.50 9.03 -15.89
C ARG A 130 -5.80 9.76 -16.21
N GLU A 131 -6.64 9.14 -17.01
CA GLU A 131 -7.80 9.80 -17.61
C GLU A 131 -8.77 10.40 -16.58
N LEU A 132 -9.65 11.27 -17.05
CA LEU A 132 -10.74 11.84 -16.27
C LEU A 132 -11.62 10.71 -15.73
N HIS A 133 -11.79 10.66 -14.42
CA HIS A 133 -12.49 9.57 -13.76
C HIS A 133 -13.03 9.97 -12.37
N TRP A 134 -13.85 9.11 -11.80
CA TRP A 134 -14.27 9.17 -10.40
C TRP A 134 -14.55 7.77 -9.87
N HIS A 135 -14.61 7.63 -8.56
CA HIS A 135 -14.87 6.38 -7.86
C HIS A 135 -15.58 6.61 -6.53
N THR A 136 -16.12 5.56 -5.93
CA THR A 136 -16.87 5.63 -4.66
C THR A 136 -15.97 5.71 -3.43
N ALA A 137 -14.74 5.22 -3.50
CA ALA A 137 -13.77 5.37 -2.42
C ALA A 137 -13.17 6.79 -2.41
N GLY A 138 -12.77 7.27 -1.23
CA GLY A 138 -11.88 8.43 -1.13
C GLY A 138 -10.48 8.04 -1.55
N GLU A 139 -9.82 8.88 -2.35
CA GLU A 139 -8.45 8.71 -2.83
C GLU A 139 -7.50 9.63 -2.07
N TRP A 140 -6.56 9.06 -1.38
CA TRP A 140 -5.42 9.75 -0.79
C TRP A 140 -4.15 9.39 -1.57
N ALA A 141 -3.22 10.32 -1.72
CA ALA A 141 -2.00 10.07 -2.47
C ALA A 141 -0.78 10.77 -1.90
N ILE A 142 0.40 10.17 -2.12
CA ILE A 142 1.70 10.78 -1.91
C ILE A 142 2.56 10.64 -3.16
N MET A 143 3.22 11.74 -3.55
CA MET A 143 4.18 11.74 -4.65
C MET A 143 5.51 11.14 -4.18
N LEU A 144 5.92 10.05 -4.81
CA LEU A 144 7.20 9.38 -4.53
C LEU A 144 8.35 9.93 -5.38
N TYR A 145 8.06 10.30 -6.63
CA TYR A 145 9.05 10.76 -7.60
C TYR A 145 8.43 11.70 -8.63
N GLY A 146 9.20 12.69 -9.07
CA GLY A 146 8.86 13.56 -10.20
C GLY A 146 7.78 14.57 -9.88
N ASN A 147 7.04 14.98 -10.91
CA ASN A 147 6.02 16.03 -10.83
C ASN A 147 4.77 15.64 -11.60
N ALA A 148 3.60 16.02 -11.09
CA ALA A 148 2.32 15.81 -11.75
C ALA A 148 1.45 17.07 -11.68
N ARG A 149 0.59 17.25 -12.69
CA ARG A 149 -0.58 18.14 -12.63
C ARG A 149 -1.80 17.32 -12.23
N ILE A 150 -2.45 17.74 -11.16
CA ILE A 150 -3.71 17.18 -10.71
C ILE A 150 -4.83 18.15 -10.98
N THR A 151 -5.99 17.61 -11.37
CA THR A 151 -7.21 18.39 -11.58
C THR A 151 -8.38 17.77 -10.82
N ALA A 152 -9.30 18.60 -10.35
CA ALA A 152 -10.56 18.17 -9.76
C ALA A 152 -11.67 19.19 -9.99
N VAL A 153 -12.91 18.75 -9.88
CA VAL A 153 -14.08 19.64 -9.85
C VAL A 153 -14.87 19.36 -8.59
N ASP A 154 -15.09 20.38 -7.78
CA ASP A 154 -15.83 20.26 -6.53
C ASP A 154 -17.36 20.15 -6.74
N LEU A 155 -18.10 19.93 -5.64
CA LEU A 155 -19.56 19.76 -5.67
C LEU A 155 -20.34 21.01 -6.13
N ASP A 156 -19.69 22.19 -6.11
CA ASP A 156 -20.24 23.44 -6.64
C ASP A 156 -19.92 23.62 -8.15
N GLY A 157 -19.21 22.68 -8.77
CA GLY A 157 -18.77 22.74 -10.15
C GLY A 157 -17.59 23.68 -10.35
N LYS A 158 -16.82 24.00 -9.30
CA LYS A 158 -15.63 24.84 -9.37
C LYS A 158 -14.38 23.99 -9.55
N SER A 159 -13.43 24.50 -10.31
CA SER A 159 -12.23 23.77 -10.68
C SER A 159 -11.11 23.92 -9.66
N PHE A 160 -10.32 22.86 -9.52
CA PHE A 160 -9.04 22.82 -8.84
C PHE A 160 -7.98 22.29 -9.79
N VAL A 161 -6.88 23.02 -9.94
CA VAL A 161 -5.71 22.59 -10.73
C VAL A 161 -4.46 22.95 -9.96
N ALA A 162 -3.58 21.98 -9.74
CA ALA A 162 -2.33 22.19 -9.02
C ALA A 162 -1.22 21.28 -9.57
N ASP A 163 0.01 21.79 -9.52
CA ASP A 163 1.20 20.96 -9.71
C ASP A 163 1.67 20.45 -8.36
N VAL A 164 1.99 19.16 -8.28
CA VAL A 164 2.50 18.48 -7.09
C VAL A 164 3.83 17.82 -7.41
N GLY A 165 4.74 17.83 -6.44
CA GLY A 165 6.08 17.25 -6.55
C GLY A 165 6.34 16.24 -5.43
N LYS A 166 7.56 15.72 -5.38
CA LYS A 166 7.96 14.72 -4.39
C LYS A 166 7.55 15.13 -2.97
N ASP A 167 7.00 14.16 -2.22
CA ASP A 167 6.50 14.27 -0.84
C ASP A 167 5.24 15.16 -0.66
N ASP A 168 4.69 15.70 -1.75
CA ASP A 168 3.39 16.36 -1.72
C ASP A 168 2.25 15.33 -1.69
N LEU A 169 1.14 15.72 -1.08
CA LEU A 169 -0.06 14.91 -0.96
C LEU A 169 -1.21 15.52 -1.76
N TRP A 170 -2.18 14.68 -2.10
CA TRP A 170 -3.52 15.13 -2.47
C TRP A 170 -4.59 14.20 -1.89
N PHE A 171 -5.81 14.69 -1.82
CA PHE A 171 -6.97 13.92 -1.42
C PHE A 171 -8.18 14.29 -2.28
N PHE A 172 -8.77 13.29 -2.92
CA PHE A 172 -10.02 13.41 -3.62
C PHE A 172 -11.13 12.68 -2.87
N PRO A 173 -12.13 13.40 -2.32
CA PRO A 173 -13.29 12.77 -1.71
C PRO A 173 -14.05 11.88 -2.70
N SER A 174 -14.80 10.92 -2.16
CA SER A 174 -15.70 10.05 -2.92
C SER A 174 -16.53 10.83 -3.94
N GLY A 175 -16.57 10.36 -5.19
CA GLY A 175 -17.36 10.92 -6.28
C GLY A 175 -16.85 12.21 -6.90
N ILE A 176 -15.73 12.77 -6.43
CA ILE A 176 -15.11 13.97 -7.05
C ILE A 176 -14.41 13.56 -8.35
N PRO A 177 -14.83 14.11 -9.52
CA PRO A 177 -14.14 13.85 -10.77
C PRO A 177 -12.77 14.51 -10.79
N HIS A 178 -11.76 13.75 -11.25
CA HIS A 178 -10.37 14.19 -11.22
C HIS A 178 -9.53 13.55 -12.33
N SER A 179 -8.30 14.03 -12.47
CA SER A 179 -7.29 13.45 -13.35
C SER A 179 -5.88 13.78 -12.87
N ILE A 180 -4.90 13.01 -13.34
CA ILE A 180 -3.50 13.18 -13.00
C ILE A 180 -2.67 13.08 -14.28
N GLN A 181 -1.76 14.05 -14.51
CA GLN A 181 -0.87 14.04 -15.66
C GLN A 181 0.58 14.18 -15.22
N GLY A 182 1.45 13.30 -15.72
CA GLY A 182 2.89 13.39 -15.51
C GLY A 182 3.50 14.60 -16.20
N LEU A 183 4.37 15.34 -15.51
CA LEU A 183 5.05 16.54 -16.02
C LEU A 183 6.51 16.27 -16.37
N ASN A 184 7.15 17.24 -17.02
CA ASN A 184 8.60 17.23 -17.26
C ASN A 184 9.41 17.20 -15.95
N PRO A 185 10.65 16.67 -15.96
CA PRO A 185 11.35 16.10 -17.13
C PRO A 185 11.00 14.64 -17.44
N ASP A 186 10.51 13.86 -16.48
CA ASP A 186 10.36 12.40 -16.60
C ASP A 186 9.03 11.87 -16.05
N GLY A 187 8.03 12.75 -15.89
CA GLY A 187 6.74 12.35 -15.33
C GLY A 187 6.81 12.16 -13.81
N CYS A 188 6.09 11.16 -13.29
CA CYS A 188 5.93 11.00 -11.85
C CYS A 188 5.66 9.54 -11.46
N GLU A 189 5.94 9.22 -10.21
CA GLU A 189 5.49 8.01 -9.53
C GLU A 189 4.85 8.37 -8.20
N PHE A 190 3.72 7.75 -7.89
CA PHE A 190 2.98 8.03 -6.66
C PHE A 190 2.31 6.79 -6.10
N MET A 191 2.00 6.87 -4.81
CA MET A 191 1.24 5.88 -4.09
C MET A 191 -0.14 6.45 -3.79
N LEU A 192 -1.18 5.74 -4.22
CA LEU A 192 -2.57 6.00 -3.88
C LEU A 192 -3.01 5.06 -2.76
N VAL A 193 -3.82 5.57 -1.85
CA VAL A 193 -4.47 4.76 -0.82
C VAL A 193 -5.96 5.09 -0.80
N PHE A 194 -6.76 4.06 -1.01
CA PHE A 194 -8.22 4.12 -1.03
C PHE A 194 -8.79 3.65 0.30
N ASP A 195 -9.83 4.30 0.77
CA ASP A 195 -10.51 3.99 2.04
C ASP A 195 -11.52 2.83 1.92
N ASP A 196 -11.21 1.86 1.05
CA ASP A 196 -11.93 0.61 0.84
C ASP A 196 -10.94 -0.50 0.45
N GLY A 197 -10.85 -1.56 1.24
CA GLY A 197 -9.99 -2.70 0.97
C GLY A 197 -10.40 -3.53 -0.25
N ASN A 198 -11.67 -3.45 -0.66
CA ASN A 198 -12.18 -4.09 -1.88
C ASN A 198 -12.01 -3.22 -3.13
N PHE A 199 -11.45 -2.03 -3.00
CA PHE A 199 -11.24 -1.15 -4.15
C PHE A 199 -10.58 -1.91 -5.31
N SER A 200 -11.01 -1.62 -6.52
CA SER A 200 -10.40 -2.09 -7.75
C SER A 200 -10.35 -0.95 -8.74
N GLU A 201 -9.21 -0.76 -9.37
CA GLU A 201 -9.10 0.22 -10.46
C GLU A 201 -10.01 -0.12 -11.64
N SER A 202 -10.41 -1.39 -11.77
CA SER A 202 -11.40 -1.82 -12.79
C SER A 202 -12.84 -1.43 -12.46
N GLU A 203 -13.12 -0.96 -11.24
CA GLU A 203 -14.43 -0.46 -10.80
C GLU A 203 -14.49 1.08 -10.76
N THR A 204 -13.47 1.73 -11.28
CA THR A 204 -13.43 3.18 -11.47
C THR A 204 -14.29 3.58 -12.68
N VAL A 205 -15.11 4.61 -12.55
CA VAL A 205 -15.88 5.15 -13.69
C VAL A 205 -14.95 6.03 -14.52
N LEU A 206 -14.49 5.52 -15.63
CA LEU A 206 -13.60 6.18 -16.58
C LEU A 206 -14.43 6.96 -17.59
N LEU A 207 -13.98 8.15 -17.99
CA LEU A 207 -14.69 8.96 -18.96
C LEU A 207 -14.84 8.23 -20.32
N SER A 208 -13.75 7.64 -20.81
CA SER A 208 -13.74 6.91 -22.09
C SER A 208 -14.71 5.73 -22.08
N ASP A 209 -14.70 4.94 -21.00
CA ASP A 209 -15.61 3.81 -20.83
C ASP A 209 -17.07 4.27 -20.71
N ALA A 210 -17.35 5.26 -19.87
CA ALA A 210 -18.68 5.81 -19.70
C ALA A 210 -19.25 6.34 -21.04
N ILE A 211 -18.47 7.07 -21.82
CA ILE A 211 -18.88 7.62 -23.11
C ILE A 211 -19.12 6.50 -24.13
N SER A 212 -18.30 5.45 -24.14
CA SER A 212 -18.45 4.33 -25.07
C SER A 212 -19.76 3.56 -24.90
N HIS A 213 -20.37 3.62 -23.71
CA HIS A 213 -21.64 2.98 -23.38
C HIS A 213 -22.87 3.91 -23.50
N LEU A 214 -22.68 5.18 -23.87
CA LEU A 214 -23.77 6.12 -24.04
C LEU A 214 -24.18 6.23 -25.51
N PRO A 215 -25.52 6.34 -25.82
CA PRO A 215 -25.98 6.60 -27.18
C PRO A 215 -25.39 7.92 -27.72
N PRO A 216 -24.79 7.92 -28.92
CA PRO A 216 -24.19 9.13 -29.50
C PRO A 216 -25.12 10.35 -29.58
N GLU A 217 -26.39 10.13 -29.81
CA GLU A 217 -27.40 11.19 -29.84
C GLU A 217 -27.64 11.82 -28.46
N VAL A 218 -27.48 11.06 -27.39
CA VAL A 218 -27.56 11.57 -26.00
C VAL A 218 -26.37 12.46 -25.70
N LEU A 219 -25.18 12.01 -26.08
CA LEU A 219 -23.92 12.80 -25.92
C LEU A 219 -24.01 14.10 -26.74
N ALA A 220 -24.44 14.02 -28.00
CA ALA A 220 -24.58 15.18 -28.89
C ALA A 220 -25.57 16.22 -28.30
N LYS A 221 -26.71 15.78 -27.76
CA LYS A 221 -27.66 16.65 -27.04
C LYS A 221 -27.05 17.27 -25.80
N ASN A 222 -26.32 16.46 -24.98
CA ASN A 222 -25.71 16.93 -23.73
C ASN A 222 -24.64 17.96 -23.97
N PHE A 223 -23.81 17.78 -25.02
CA PHE A 223 -22.72 18.69 -25.38
C PHE A 223 -23.20 19.84 -26.29
N ALA A 224 -24.44 19.84 -26.73
CA ALA A 224 -25.01 20.82 -27.70
C ALA A 224 -24.18 20.89 -28.99
N VAL A 225 -23.81 19.74 -29.56
CA VAL A 225 -23.04 19.60 -30.80
C VAL A 225 -23.69 18.59 -31.73
N ASP A 226 -23.31 18.60 -33.02
CA ASP A 226 -23.71 17.56 -33.95
C ASP A 226 -23.01 16.23 -33.65
N GLN A 227 -23.68 15.08 -33.92
CA GLN A 227 -23.09 13.75 -33.70
C GLN A 227 -21.77 13.56 -34.45
N GLU A 228 -21.61 14.15 -35.63
CA GLU A 228 -20.37 14.07 -36.42
C GLU A 228 -19.19 14.66 -35.70
N ALA A 229 -19.39 15.65 -34.85
CA ALA A 229 -18.33 16.21 -34.00
C ALA A 229 -17.75 15.18 -32.98
N LEU A 230 -18.53 14.14 -32.69
CA LEU A 230 -18.17 13.09 -31.72
C LEU A 230 -17.57 11.83 -32.36
N ARG A 231 -17.32 11.81 -33.69
CA ARG A 231 -16.85 10.63 -34.42
C ARG A 231 -15.52 10.07 -33.91
N ASN A 232 -14.65 10.92 -33.33
CA ASN A 232 -13.33 10.58 -32.81
C ASN A 232 -13.31 10.35 -31.30
N VAL A 233 -14.46 10.39 -30.63
CA VAL A 233 -14.54 10.07 -29.20
C VAL A 233 -14.10 8.61 -29.00
N PRO A 234 -13.28 8.31 -27.98
CA PRO A 234 -12.82 6.96 -27.70
C PRO A 234 -14.00 5.98 -27.56
N LYS A 235 -13.85 4.79 -28.13
CA LYS A 235 -14.82 3.69 -28.06
C LYS A 235 -14.39 2.56 -27.15
N GLU A 236 -13.19 2.68 -26.60
CA GLU A 236 -12.58 1.74 -25.69
C GLU A 236 -11.94 2.51 -24.53
N GLU A 237 -11.75 1.81 -23.43
CA GLU A 237 -11.09 2.31 -22.22
C GLU A 237 -9.67 2.80 -22.52
N LEU A 238 -9.33 4.02 -22.12
CA LEU A 238 -8.00 4.58 -22.24
C LEU A 238 -7.13 4.31 -21.00
N PHE A 239 -7.72 4.41 -19.83
CA PHE A 239 -7.14 4.23 -18.50
C PHE A 239 -5.90 5.10 -18.22
N ILE A 240 -4.76 4.81 -18.86
CA ILE A 240 -3.54 5.64 -18.87
C ILE A 240 -3.09 5.78 -20.32
N PHE A 241 -3.13 6.97 -20.86
CA PHE A 241 -2.75 7.24 -22.24
C PHE A 241 -1.67 8.30 -22.35
N GLN A 242 -1.03 8.42 -23.49
CA GLN A 242 -0.05 9.47 -23.77
C GLN A 242 -0.77 10.70 -24.35
N ALA A 243 -0.51 11.86 -23.77
CA ALA A 243 -0.98 13.16 -24.25
C ALA A 243 0.17 14.14 -24.37
N ASP A 244 -0.10 15.29 -24.99
CA ASP A 244 0.82 16.42 -24.98
C ASP A 244 0.99 16.96 -23.55
N LEU A 245 2.17 17.51 -23.27
CA LEU A 245 2.41 18.19 -22.00
C LEU A 245 1.45 19.37 -21.83
N PRO A 246 0.93 19.61 -20.62
CA PRO A 246 0.04 20.72 -20.37
C PRO A 246 0.78 22.08 -20.50
N GLY A 247 0.02 23.15 -20.68
CA GLY A 247 0.53 24.51 -20.68
C GLY A 247 1.02 24.95 -19.31
N SER A 248 1.21 26.25 -19.12
CA SER A 248 1.56 26.77 -17.79
C SER A 248 0.41 26.52 -16.79
N LEU A 249 0.78 26.27 -15.53
CA LEU A 249 -0.22 26.06 -14.46
C LEU A 249 -1.24 27.20 -14.39
N GLU A 250 -0.77 28.44 -14.53
CA GLU A 250 -1.64 29.63 -14.48
C GLU A 250 -2.64 29.66 -15.65
N ALA A 251 -2.20 29.29 -16.85
CA ALA A 251 -3.07 29.23 -18.03
C ALA A 251 -4.18 28.17 -17.83
N ASP A 252 -3.81 26.97 -17.36
CA ASP A 252 -4.76 25.89 -17.12
C ASP A 252 -5.71 26.21 -15.99
N GLN A 253 -5.23 26.80 -14.90
CA GLN A 253 -6.07 27.29 -13.80
C GLN A 253 -7.10 28.32 -14.27
N LYS A 254 -6.69 29.23 -15.16
CA LYS A 254 -7.58 30.25 -15.74
C LYS A 254 -8.62 29.62 -16.68
N ALA A 255 -8.17 28.72 -17.53
CA ALA A 255 -9.04 28.04 -18.48
C ALA A 255 -10.09 27.16 -17.75
N ALA A 256 -9.65 26.35 -16.79
CA ALA A 256 -10.50 25.47 -16.00
C ALA A 256 -11.50 26.21 -15.11
N ALA A 257 -11.16 27.40 -14.61
CA ALA A 257 -12.06 28.20 -13.78
C ALA A 257 -13.35 28.60 -14.52
N GLY A 258 -13.28 28.87 -15.84
CA GLY A 258 -14.43 29.22 -16.65
C GLY A 258 -15.31 30.29 -15.99
N THR A 259 -16.62 30.11 -16.03
CA THR A 259 -17.61 31.01 -15.40
C THR A 259 -17.90 30.67 -13.94
N ARG A 260 -17.57 29.44 -13.48
CA ARG A 260 -17.84 28.95 -12.11
C ARG A 260 -16.77 29.37 -11.12
N GLY A 261 -15.53 29.63 -11.61
CA GLY A 261 -14.41 30.02 -10.80
C GLY A 261 -13.62 28.84 -10.21
N LYS A 262 -12.63 29.18 -9.41
CA LYS A 262 -11.76 28.22 -8.71
C LYS A 262 -12.44 27.72 -7.44
N SER A 263 -12.22 26.43 -7.10
CA SER A 263 -12.65 25.85 -5.84
C SER A 263 -12.00 26.58 -4.67
N PRO A 264 -12.74 26.88 -3.59
CA PRO A 264 -12.16 27.33 -2.33
C PRO A 264 -11.49 26.20 -1.56
N GLN A 265 -11.76 24.94 -1.94
CA GLN A 265 -11.13 23.76 -1.33
C GLN A 265 -9.73 23.55 -1.91
N ASN A 266 -8.78 23.22 -1.05
CA ASN A 266 -7.45 22.83 -1.48
C ASN A 266 -7.33 21.30 -1.38
N PHE A 267 -7.24 20.62 -2.50
CA PHE A 267 -7.09 19.16 -2.58
C PHE A 267 -5.63 18.70 -2.52
N ALA A 268 -4.65 19.60 -2.45
CA ALA A 268 -3.22 19.30 -2.32
C ALA A 268 -2.66 19.77 -0.97
N PHE A 269 -1.63 19.10 -0.47
CA PHE A 269 -0.97 19.45 0.79
C PHE A 269 0.55 19.29 0.66
N ARG A 270 1.31 20.24 1.20
CA ARG A 270 2.78 20.29 1.14
C ARG A 270 3.37 19.74 2.44
N THR A 271 3.54 18.42 2.53
CA THR A 271 3.95 17.74 3.77
C THR A 271 5.28 18.24 4.31
N MET A 272 6.26 18.43 3.44
CA MET A 272 7.60 18.85 3.86
C MET A 272 7.70 20.33 4.25
N GLN A 273 6.66 21.14 3.97
CA GLN A 273 6.58 22.54 4.43
C GLN A 273 6.07 22.65 5.87
N MET A 274 5.48 21.60 6.42
CA MET A 274 5.11 21.59 7.83
C MET A 274 6.27 21.07 8.70
N PRO A 275 6.44 21.61 9.93
CA PRO A 275 7.39 21.03 10.87
C PRO A 275 6.94 19.60 11.26
N PRO A 276 7.85 18.72 11.70
CA PRO A 276 7.45 17.46 12.31
C PRO A 276 6.47 17.67 13.45
N THR A 277 5.42 16.85 13.51
CA THR A 277 4.47 16.84 14.62
C THR A 277 5.17 16.40 15.90
N LYS A 278 6.11 15.47 15.78
CA LYS A 278 6.98 15.04 16.86
C LYS A 278 8.39 14.75 16.31
N LYS A 279 9.41 15.10 17.08
CA LYS A 279 10.81 14.85 16.75
C LYS A 279 11.59 14.43 17.99
N THR A 280 12.36 13.36 17.88
CA THR A 280 13.23 12.82 18.93
C THR A 280 14.63 12.58 18.35
N LYS A 281 15.55 12.04 19.17
CA LYS A 281 16.83 11.56 18.66
C LYS A 281 16.70 10.28 17.80
N GLY A 282 15.62 9.53 17.95
CA GLY A 282 15.36 8.31 17.21
C GLY A 282 14.71 8.55 15.83
N GLY A 283 14.19 9.77 15.58
CA GLY A 283 13.54 10.09 14.32
C GLY A 283 12.48 11.18 14.42
N GLU A 284 11.59 11.23 13.45
CA GLU A 284 10.52 12.23 13.41
C GLU A 284 9.24 11.69 12.75
N VAL A 285 8.12 12.31 13.11
CA VAL A 285 6.80 11.98 12.56
C VAL A 285 6.08 13.25 12.11
N ARG A 286 5.49 13.21 10.92
CA ARG A 286 4.58 14.24 10.41
C ARG A 286 3.19 13.67 10.26
N VAL A 287 2.23 14.21 11.00
CA VAL A 287 0.83 13.80 10.95
C VAL A 287 0.03 14.77 10.09
N VAL A 288 -0.69 14.23 9.10
CA VAL A 288 -1.65 14.98 8.29
C VAL A 288 -3.02 14.36 8.46
N ASP A 289 -3.96 15.15 8.97
CA ASP A 289 -5.35 14.76 9.17
C ASP A 289 -6.29 15.96 8.94
N SER A 290 -7.57 15.84 9.21
CA SER A 290 -8.54 16.93 8.98
C SER A 290 -8.26 18.21 9.78
N SER A 291 -7.37 18.21 10.77
CA SER A 291 -6.99 19.42 11.50
C SER A 291 -6.15 20.38 10.67
N ASN A 292 -5.28 19.85 9.80
CA ASN A 292 -4.38 20.60 8.95
C ASN A 292 -4.66 20.43 7.46
N PHE A 293 -5.34 19.36 7.04
CA PHE A 293 -5.78 19.11 5.66
C PHE A 293 -7.30 18.89 5.60
N LYS A 294 -8.05 19.96 5.47
CA LYS A 294 -9.52 20.02 5.74
C LYS A 294 -10.38 19.12 4.87
N VAL A 295 -9.96 18.81 3.65
CA VAL A 295 -10.74 17.97 2.72
C VAL A 295 -10.57 16.49 3.02
N SER A 296 -9.52 16.10 3.75
CA SER A 296 -9.19 14.69 4.00
C SER A 296 -10.11 14.09 5.07
N THR A 297 -10.66 12.92 4.77
CA THR A 297 -11.33 12.02 5.72
C THR A 297 -10.45 10.82 6.09
N THR A 298 -9.20 10.86 5.68
CA THR A 298 -8.16 9.85 5.94
C THR A 298 -7.02 10.56 6.66
N ALA A 299 -6.54 9.97 7.75
CA ALA A 299 -5.36 10.44 8.44
C ALA A 299 -4.11 9.68 7.99
N MET A 300 -2.96 10.34 8.06
CA MET A 300 -1.67 9.71 7.77
C MET A 300 -0.59 10.18 8.75
N ALA A 301 0.43 9.34 8.93
CA ALA A 301 1.70 9.72 9.50
C ALA A 301 2.84 9.33 8.56
N LEU A 302 3.70 10.30 8.22
CA LEU A 302 4.99 10.03 7.58
C LEU A 302 6.03 9.90 8.68
N VAL A 303 6.58 8.69 8.82
CA VAL A 303 7.48 8.29 9.89
C VAL A 303 8.88 8.13 9.35
N THR A 304 9.87 8.74 10.02
CA THR A 304 11.29 8.50 9.81
C THR A 304 11.89 7.95 11.09
N VAL A 305 12.51 6.78 11.02
CA VAL A 305 13.21 6.14 12.14
C VAL A 305 14.69 6.06 11.78
N HIS A 306 15.55 6.73 12.57
CA HIS A 306 17.00 6.69 12.37
C HIS A 306 17.58 5.29 12.69
N PRO A 307 18.76 4.93 12.17
CA PRO A 307 19.41 3.67 12.51
C PRO A 307 19.46 3.41 14.03
N GLY A 308 19.04 2.22 14.44
CA GLY A 308 18.91 1.85 15.85
C GLY A 308 17.72 2.48 16.58
N GLY A 309 16.90 3.29 15.92
CA GLY A 309 15.68 3.82 16.49
C GLY A 309 14.50 2.86 16.36
N LEU A 310 13.47 3.11 17.14
CA LEU A 310 12.25 2.31 17.23
C LEU A 310 11.01 3.20 17.12
N ARG A 311 10.10 2.93 16.16
CA ARG A 311 8.70 3.36 16.30
C ARG A 311 8.14 2.57 17.47
N GLU A 312 7.83 3.25 18.57
CA GLU A 312 7.56 2.62 19.86
C GLU A 312 6.43 1.57 19.82
N LEU A 313 6.35 0.75 20.87
CA LEU A 313 5.20 -0.13 21.09
C LEU A 313 3.93 0.73 21.27
N HIS A 314 2.94 0.49 20.41
CA HIS A 314 1.69 1.27 20.39
C HIS A 314 0.56 0.49 19.73
N TRP A 315 -0.64 1.05 19.76
CA TRP A 315 -1.80 0.58 18.99
C TRP A 315 -2.71 1.75 18.61
N HIS A 316 -3.50 1.55 17.57
CA HIS A 316 -4.49 2.51 17.11
C HIS A 316 -5.89 2.10 17.57
N PRO A 317 -6.60 2.90 18.37
CA PRO A 317 -7.91 2.51 18.93
C PRO A 317 -9.05 2.67 17.93
N ASN A 318 -8.93 3.53 16.92
CA ASN A 318 -10.02 4.01 16.09
C ASN A 318 -9.99 3.52 14.64
N ALA A 319 -8.86 3.00 14.14
CA ALA A 319 -8.73 2.55 12.75
C ALA A 319 -7.72 1.41 12.60
N ASP A 320 -7.86 0.66 11.52
CA ASP A 320 -6.79 -0.18 11.00
C ASP A 320 -5.71 0.71 10.39
N GLU A 321 -4.48 0.23 10.38
CA GLU A 321 -3.32 0.89 9.82
C GLU A 321 -2.85 0.15 8.58
N TRP A 322 -2.71 0.88 7.46
CA TRP A 322 -2.06 0.42 6.26
C TRP A 322 -0.71 1.12 6.13
N GLN A 323 0.34 0.39 5.83
CA GLN A 323 1.70 0.89 5.75
C GLN A 323 2.27 0.75 4.35
N PHE A 324 3.11 1.71 3.94
CA PHE A 324 3.96 1.59 2.76
C PHE A 324 5.40 2.00 3.10
N TYR A 325 6.33 1.12 2.84
CA TYR A 325 7.74 1.33 3.12
C TYR A 325 8.41 2.04 1.94
N ILE A 326 8.86 3.28 2.17
CA ILE A 326 9.43 4.17 1.15
C ILE A 326 10.93 3.94 1.00
N SER A 327 11.64 3.73 2.11
CA SER A 327 13.08 3.43 2.11
C SER A 327 13.53 2.78 3.41
N GLY A 328 14.69 2.14 3.39
CA GLY A 328 15.28 1.50 4.57
C GLY A 328 14.76 0.08 4.82
N LYS A 329 15.06 -0.45 6.01
CA LYS A 329 14.66 -1.80 6.43
C LYS A 329 14.05 -1.75 7.83
N GLY A 330 12.84 -2.27 7.99
CA GLY A 330 12.14 -2.33 9.27
C GLY A 330 11.80 -3.75 9.68
N ARG A 331 11.70 -3.99 10.98
CA ARG A 331 11.14 -5.22 11.54
C ARG A 331 9.94 -4.89 12.40
N MET A 332 8.82 -5.48 12.10
CA MET A 332 7.56 -5.29 12.84
C MET A 332 7.10 -6.59 13.47
N THR A 333 6.76 -6.52 14.74
CA THR A 333 6.00 -7.59 15.43
C THR A 333 4.62 -7.08 15.74
N VAL A 334 3.60 -7.87 15.37
CA VAL A 334 2.21 -7.66 15.72
C VAL A 334 1.78 -8.71 16.72
N VAL A 335 1.17 -8.26 17.82
CA VAL A 335 0.65 -9.12 18.90
C VAL A 335 -0.86 -9.07 18.90
N ASP A 336 -1.51 -10.25 18.87
CA ASP A 336 -2.96 -10.43 18.89
C ASP A 336 -3.38 -11.23 20.12
N THR A 337 -4.67 -11.32 20.35
CA THR A 337 -5.27 -12.13 21.42
C THR A 337 -4.99 -13.63 21.25
N GLY A 338 -5.16 -14.41 22.31
CA GLY A 338 -5.03 -15.85 22.25
C GLY A 338 -3.58 -16.33 22.10
N ASN A 339 -2.64 -15.58 22.65
CA ASN A 339 -1.21 -15.92 22.62
C ASN A 339 -0.66 -16.03 21.19
N LYS A 340 -1.00 -15.07 20.35
CA LYS A 340 -0.54 -14.99 18.95
C LYS A 340 0.37 -13.81 18.76
N ALA A 341 1.48 -14.02 18.08
CA ALA A 341 2.36 -12.96 17.61
C ALA A 341 2.96 -13.37 16.27
N ARG A 342 3.34 -12.38 15.47
CA ARG A 342 4.07 -12.60 14.23
C ARG A 342 5.01 -11.44 13.96
N THR A 343 6.23 -11.77 13.56
CA THR A 343 7.26 -10.81 13.18
C THR A 343 7.57 -10.96 11.69
N MET A 344 7.72 -9.82 11.02
CA MET A 344 8.08 -9.75 9.61
C MET A 344 9.05 -8.61 9.37
N ASP A 345 9.99 -8.81 8.44
CA ASP A 345 10.87 -7.77 7.97
C ASP A 345 10.31 -7.07 6.74
N PHE A 346 10.56 -5.78 6.62
CA PHE A 346 10.05 -4.90 5.58
C PHE A 346 11.19 -4.14 4.91
N GLN A 347 11.00 -3.82 3.64
CA GLN A 347 11.91 -3.02 2.85
C GLN A 347 11.14 -2.11 1.89
N GLU A 348 11.83 -1.27 1.14
CA GLU A 348 11.24 -0.41 0.11
C GLU A 348 10.29 -1.18 -0.82
N GLY A 349 9.08 -0.63 -1.02
CA GLY A 349 8.03 -1.23 -1.85
C GLY A 349 7.15 -2.26 -1.17
N ASP A 350 7.36 -2.54 0.12
CA ASP A 350 6.50 -3.43 0.90
C ASP A 350 5.28 -2.70 1.45
N VAL A 351 4.18 -3.45 1.56
CA VAL A 351 2.95 -3.05 2.25
C VAL A 351 2.84 -3.82 3.56
N GLY A 352 2.54 -3.11 4.64
CA GLY A 352 2.15 -3.67 5.92
C GLY A 352 0.69 -3.36 6.25
N TYR A 353 0.09 -4.16 7.12
CA TYR A 353 -1.27 -3.93 7.61
C TYR A 353 -1.45 -4.38 9.05
N VAL A 354 -1.89 -3.48 9.91
CA VAL A 354 -2.18 -3.79 11.31
C VAL A 354 -3.65 -3.49 11.60
N GLN A 355 -4.38 -4.49 12.07
CA GLN A 355 -5.76 -4.30 12.49
C GLN A 355 -5.79 -3.42 13.76
N LYS A 356 -6.81 -2.59 13.86
CA LYS A 356 -7.00 -1.72 15.04
C LYS A 356 -6.91 -2.50 16.35
N THR A 357 -6.39 -1.86 17.38
CA THR A 357 -6.18 -2.39 18.74
C THR A 357 -5.08 -3.44 18.87
N LEU A 358 -4.42 -3.89 17.80
CA LEU A 358 -3.30 -4.81 17.91
C LEU A 358 -2.02 -4.06 18.28
N LEU A 359 -1.35 -4.54 19.34
CA LEU A 359 -0.08 -4.00 19.79
C LEU A 359 1.01 -4.30 18.77
N HIS A 360 1.79 -3.30 18.37
CA HIS A 360 2.90 -3.47 17.44
C HIS A 360 3.99 -2.42 17.64
N TYR A 361 5.12 -2.63 17.00
CA TYR A 361 6.26 -1.71 16.91
C TYR A 361 6.97 -1.89 15.59
N ILE A 362 7.75 -0.92 15.16
CA ILE A 362 8.62 -1.04 13.98
C ILE A 362 10.05 -0.63 14.38
N ASP A 363 10.97 -1.57 14.29
CA ASP A 363 12.40 -1.38 14.58
C ASP A 363 13.17 -1.11 13.29
N ASN A 364 14.03 -0.09 13.25
CA ASN A 364 14.93 0.11 12.13
C ASN A 364 16.12 -0.84 12.25
N ILE A 365 16.10 -1.93 11.48
CA ILE A 365 17.16 -2.95 11.44
C ILE A 365 18.22 -2.68 10.38
N GLY A 366 18.17 -1.53 9.70
CA GLY A 366 19.13 -1.10 8.70
C GLY A 366 20.16 -0.11 9.23
N ASP A 367 21.06 0.29 8.34
CA ASP A 367 22.12 1.28 8.56
C ASP A 367 21.78 2.68 8.00
N THR A 368 20.59 2.82 7.43
CA THR A 368 20.04 4.06 6.88
C THR A 368 18.70 4.39 7.54
N ASP A 369 18.19 5.60 7.31
CA ASP A 369 16.86 5.96 7.76
C ASP A 369 15.81 5.02 7.17
N LEU A 370 14.96 4.51 8.04
CA LEU A 370 13.73 3.82 7.67
C LEU A 370 12.64 4.88 7.52
N VAL A 371 12.07 5.00 6.31
CA VAL A 371 10.97 5.92 6.03
C VAL A 371 9.76 5.14 5.56
N PHE A 372 8.64 5.33 6.21
CA PHE A 372 7.39 4.68 5.85
C PHE A 372 6.18 5.55 6.15
N LEU A 373 5.10 5.20 5.49
CA LEU A 373 3.80 5.83 5.59
C LEU A 373 2.88 4.96 6.44
N GLU A 374 2.19 5.55 7.40
CA GLU A 374 1.06 4.97 8.13
C GLU A 374 -0.22 5.64 7.65
N MET A 375 -1.24 4.86 7.24
CA MET A 375 -2.50 5.34 6.70
C MET A 375 -3.69 4.79 7.48
N PHE A 376 -4.67 5.66 7.76
CA PHE A 376 -5.83 5.36 8.60
C PHE A 376 -7.11 5.81 7.88
N GLY A 377 -7.84 4.84 7.31
CA GLY A 377 -9.03 5.12 6.49
C GLY A 377 -10.25 5.56 7.33
N LYS A 378 -11.06 6.45 6.76
CA LYS A 378 -12.34 6.91 7.34
C LYS A 378 -12.23 7.45 8.76
N VAL A 379 -11.11 8.12 9.06
CA VAL A 379 -10.89 8.80 10.34
C VAL A 379 -10.45 10.24 10.12
N ASN A 380 -11.06 11.16 10.85
CA ASN A 380 -10.74 12.57 10.74
C ASN A 380 -9.48 12.97 11.51
N ARG A 381 -9.05 12.14 12.46
CA ARG A 381 -7.94 12.44 13.37
C ARG A 381 -7.07 11.21 13.55
N PHE A 382 -5.76 11.41 13.43
CA PHE A 382 -4.77 10.44 13.84
C PHE A 382 -4.85 10.21 15.36
N GLN A 383 -4.85 8.94 15.78
CA GLN A 383 -4.82 8.55 17.19
C GLN A 383 -3.95 7.31 17.36
N ASP A 384 -3.01 7.39 18.28
CA ASP A 384 -2.25 6.25 18.79
C ASP A 384 -2.22 6.26 20.32
N LEU A 385 -1.99 5.10 20.90
CA LEU A 385 -1.81 4.92 22.34
C LEU A 385 -0.45 4.26 22.56
N SER A 386 0.46 5.01 23.17
CA SER A 386 1.79 4.52 23.53
C SER A 386 1.69 3.50 24.67
N PHE A 387 2.37 2.38 24.52
CA PHE A 387 2.45 1.35 25.55
C PHE A 387 3.16 1.87 26.81
N SER A 388 4.25 2.61 26.63
CA SER A 388 5.01 3.20 27.73
C SER A 388 4.19 4.25 28.47
N GLU A 389 3.52 5.13 27.74
CA GLU A 389 2.64 6.17 28.31
C GLU A 389 1.49 5.56 29.10
N TRP A 390 0.85 4.53 28.56
CA TRP A 390 -0.19 3.80 29.29
C TRP A 390 0.30 3.26 30.62
N LEU A 391 1.47 2.57 30.64
CA LEU A 391 2.03 2.02 31.85
C LEU A 391 2.43 3.13 32.85
N ALA A 392 3.07 4.20 32.36
CA ALA A 392 3.52 5.31 33.21
C ALA A 392 2.38 6.10 33.85
N HIS A 393 1.17 6.07 33.27
CA HIS A 393 -0.05 6.70 33.79
C HIS A 393 -1.01 5.72 34.50
N THR A 394 -0.60 4.46 34.66
CA THR A 394 -1.29 3.49 35.49
C THR A 394 -0.71 3.52 36.93
N PRO A 395 -1.49 3.26 37.97
CA PRO A 395 -0.97 3.23 39.35
C PRO A 395 0.27 2.35 39.47
N ALA A 396 1.36 2.90 40.06
CA ALA A 396 2.68 2.25 40.08
C ALA A 396 2.66 0.85 40.67
N GLU A 397 1.91 0.66 41.79
CA GLU A 397 1.79 -0.62 42.46
C GLU A 397 1.17 -1.69 41.58
N ALA A 398 0.21 -1.31 40.76
CA ALA A 398 -0.43 -2.23 39.81
C ALA A 398 0.55 -2.66 38.70
N VAL A 399 1.32 -1.71 38.13
CA VAL A 399 2.31 -2.01 37.08
C VAL A 399 3.46 -2.83 37.63
N MET A 400 4.01 -2.42 38.79
CA MET A 400 5.10 -3.15 39.45
C MET A 400 4.70 -4.59 39.80
N ALA A 401 3.50 -4.79 40.31
CA ALA A 401 2.98 -6.13 40.61
C ALA A 401 2.79 -6.97 39.34
N HIS A 402 2.26 -6.39 38.28
CA HIS A 402 1.98 -7.06 37.02
C HIS A 402 3.28 -7.46 36.28
N LEU A 403 4.22 -6.52 36.15
CA LEU A 403 5.49 -6.75 35.44
C LEU A 403 6.58 -7.33 36.33
N ARG A 404 6.37 -7.39 37.66
CA ARG A 404 7.37 -7.83 38.66
C ARG A 404 8.66 -7.00 38.61
N ILE A 405 8.52 -5.70 38.41
CA ILE A 405 9.61 -4.73 38.40
C ILE A 405 9.64 -3.91 39.67
N ASP A 406 10.78 -3.33 40.00
CA ASP A 406 10.95 -2.43 41.12
C ASP A 406 10.52 -0.99 40.78
N LYS A 407 10.48 -0.15 41.81
CA LYS A 407 10.07 1.25 41.64
C LYS A 407 11.03 2.06 40.77
N ALA A 408 12.33 1.80 40.85
CA ALA A 408 13.33 2.51 40.04
C ALA A 408 13.12 2.22 38.54
N THR A 409 12.82 0.97 38.18
CA THR A 409 12.48 0.56 36.83
C THR A 409 11.15 1.20 36.36
N PHE A 410 10.13 1.23 37.23
CA PHE A 410 8.86 1.88 36.89
C PHE A 410 9.05 3.40 36.65
N ASP A 411 9.82 4.09 37.53
CA ASP A 411 10.07 5.52 37.42
C ASP A 411 10.87 5.89 36.15
N ALA A 412 11.59 4.94 35.57
CA ALA A 412 12.34 5.10 34.32
C ALA A 412 11.48 4.94 33.05
N ILE A 413 10.24 4.42 33.17
CA ILE A 413 9.33 4.32 32.03
C ILE A 413 9.00 5.72 31.51
N PRO A 414 9.19 6.00 30.20
CA PRO A 414 8.85 7.30 29.61
C PRO A 414 7.37 7.65 29.83
N LYS A 415 7.13 8.88 30.33
CA LYS A 415 5.77 9.38 30.64
C LYS A 415 5.12 10.08 29.45
N ASP A 416 5.92 10.61 28.57
CA ASP A 416 5.48 11.25 27.34
C ASP A 416 5.84 10.31 26.19
N GLY A 417 4.87 9.65 25.58
CA GLY A 417 5.09 8.73 24.47
C GLY A 417 6.05 9.34 23.46
N GLY A 418 7.16 8.64 23.17
CA GLY A 418 8.23 9.14 22.31
C GLY A 418 7.87 9.12 20.83
N VAL A 419 6.86 8.35 20.45
CA VAL A 419 6.48 8.00 19.08
C VAL A 419 7.62 7.29 18.34
N VAL A 420 8.82 7.91 18.29
CA VAL A 420 10.04 7.30 17.79
C VAL A 420 11.12 7.39 18.89
N MET A 421 11.53 6.24 19.40
CA MET A 421 12.49 6.12 20.48
C MET A 421 13.91 5.98 19.91
N PRO A 422 14.93 6.63 20.48
CA PRO A 422 16.33 6.33 20.18
C PRO A 422 16.75 5.05 20.89
N LEU A 423 17.83 4.43 20.41
CA LEU A 423 18.61 3.45 21.18
C LEU A 423 19.20 4.08 22.43
#